data_8785b69ca0b0d94181350636de29b545
#
_entry.id   8785b69ca0b0d94181350636de29b545
#
_cell.length_a   1.000
_cell.length_b   1.000
_cell.length_c   1.000
_cell.angle_alpha   90.00
_cell.angle_beta   90.00
_cell.angle_gamma   90.00
#
_symmetry.space_group_name_H-M   'P 1'
#
loop_
_entity.id
_entity.type
_entity.pdbx_description
1 polymer ?
#
loop_
_entity_poly.entity_id
_entity_poly.type
_entity_poly.pdbx_seq_one_letter_code
_entity_poly.pdbx_strand_id
1 'polypeptide(L)'
;KEILEGEITLPDVPAEVIAKYPKIVAGIQGLEEQGFPVIVKDASLGGQFPGMCVTLMNPRTGGVFASFGAHPNFEVALERSLTELLQGRSFEGLNDLPKPTFSTNAVTEPNNFVEHFIDSSGVVSWRFFSSNSDYDFVEWDFTAQGANSNADEAEKLFNILKEMDKEVYMAVYKHLGATACRILVPGYSEVYLVEDLVWDNTNKALGFREDILNIHRLDDDALEALLERLEE
;
A
#
# COMPACT_ATOMS: atom_id res chain seq x y z
N LYS A 1 -4.61 4.27 7.48
CA LYS A 1 -4.53 4.81 8.85
C LYS A 1 -5.45 4.01 9.78
N GLU A 2 -6.77 4.13 9.69
CA GLU A 2 -7.78 3.50 10.55
C GLU A 2 -7.58 1.98 10.70
N ILE A 3 -7.17 1.29 9.65
CA ILE A 3 -6.86 -0.16 9.67
C ILE A 3 -5.64 -0.44 10.55
N LEU A 4 -4.55 0.31 10.40
CA LEU A 4 -3.31 0.11 11.17
C LEU A 4 -3.50 0.46 12.64
N GLU A 5 -4.31 1.45 12.94
CA GLU A 5 -4.71 1.86 14.28
C GLU A 5 -5.66 0.85 14.93
N GLY A 6 -6.30 -0.02 14.15
CA GLY A 6 -7.30 -0.98 14.59
C GLY A 6 -8.64 -0.32 14.93
N GLU A 7 -8.94 0.83 14.34
CA GLU A 7 -10.27 1.44 14.38
C GLU A 7 -11.23 0.70 13.47
N ILE A 8 -10.73 0.20 12.32
CA ILE A 8 -11.43 -0.73 11.44
C ILE A 8 -10.74 -2.09 11.54
N THR A 9 -11.49 -3.12 11.92
CA THR A 9 -11.02 -4.49 12.01
C THR A 9 -11.41 -5.29 10.77
N LEU A 10 -10.41 -5.94 10.17
CA LEU A 10 -10.54 -6.66 8.91
C LEU A 10 -10.99 -8.10 9.13
N PRO A 11 -11.90 -8.66 8.32
CA PRO A 11 -12.23 -10.07 8.36
C PRO A 11 -11.08 -10.93 7.86
N ASP A 12 -10.94 -12.12 8.45
CA ASP A 12 -10.03 -13.14 7.95
C ASP A 12 -10.55 -13.70 6.61
N VAL A 13 -9.64 -13.96 5.68
CA VAL A 13 -9.99 -14.66 4.44
C VAL A 13 -10.16 -16.14 4.76
N PRO A 14 -11.34 -16.77 4.46
CA PRO A 14 -11.58 -18.17 4.73
C PRO A 14 -10.56 -19.08 4.07
N ALA A 15 -10.11 -20.13 4.78
CA ALA A 15 -9.10 -21.06 4.28
C ALA A 15 -9.54 -21.77 2.98
N GLU A 16 -10.83 -22.05 2.84
CA GLU A 16 -11.42 -22.63 1.64
C GLU A 16 -11.36 -21.69 0.42
N VAL A 17 -11.31 -20.36 0.64
CA VAL A 17 -11.10 -19.39 -0.43
C VAL A 17 -9.65 -19.38 -0.85
N ILE A 18 -8.71 -19.32 0.10
CA ILE A 18 -7.27 -19.38 -0.18
C ILE A 18 -6.92 -20.68 -0.93
N ALA A 19 -7.54 -21.80 -0.56
CA ALA A 19 -7.32 -23.11 -1.18
C ALA A 19 -7.66 -23.16 -2.69
N LYS A 20 -8.44 -22.22 -3.21
CA LYS A 20 -8.72 -22.10 -4.65
C LYS A 20 -7.48 -21.67 -5.47
N TYR A 21 -6.46 -21.12 -4.83
CA TYR A 21 -5.28 -20.51 -5.44
C TYR A 21 -4.00 -21.28 -5.10
N PRO A 22 -3.64 -22.35 -5.81
CA PRO A 22 -2.53 -23.24 -5.45
C PRO A 22 -1.18 -22.56 -5.32
N LYS A 23 -0.90 -21.51 -6.12
CA LYS A 23 0.34 -20.74 -6.01
C LYS A 23 0.43 -19.96 -4.70
N ILE A 24 -0.69 -19.40 -4.27
CA ILE A 24 -0.77 -18.66 -3.01
C ILE A 24 -0.59 -19.64 -1.83
N VAL A 25 -1.27 -20.78 -1.87
CA VAL A 25 -1.10 -21.84 -0.88
C VAL A 25 0.36 -22.25 -0.76
N ALA A 26 1.03 -22.50 -1.89
CA ALA A 26 2.44 -22.88 -1.90
C ALA A 26 3.35 -21.78 -1.32
N GLY A 27 3.07 -20.49 -1.63
CA GLY A 27 3.79 -19.35 -1.08
C GLY A 27 3.63 -19.23 0.44
N ILE A 28 2.40 -19.36 0.95
CA ILE A 28 2.12 -19.33 2.39
C ILE A 28 2.82 -20.49 3.08
N GLN A 29 2.67 -21.71 2.56
CA GLN A 29 3.32 -22.90 3.13
C GLN A 29 4.84 -22.75 3.18
N GLY A 30 5.45 -22.18 2.12
CA GLY A 30 6.89 -21.92 2.10
C GLY A 30 7.35 -20.98 3.21
N LEU A 31 6.56 -19.98 3.58
CA LEU A 31 6.85 -19.09 4.72
C LEU A 31 6.65 -19.80 6.05
N GLU A 32 5.57 -20.56 6.19
CA GLU A 32 5.26 -21.33 7.41
C GLU A 32 6.30 -22.42 7.69
N GLU A 33 6.82 -23.10 6.66
CA GLU A 33 7.93 -24.07 6.78
C GLU A 33 9.23 -23.43 7.29
N GLN A 34 9.43 -22.13 7.02
CA GLN A 34 10.53 -21.32 7.58
C GLN A 34 10.23 -20.82 9.00
N GLY A 35 9.06 -21.13 9.53
CA GLY A 35 8.62 -20.77 10.88
C GLY A 35 7.97 -19.39 10.98
N PHE A 36 7.44 -18.85 9.89
CA PHE A 36 6.75 -17.57 9.83
C PHE A 36 5.26 -17.78 9.51
N PRO A 37 4.38 -17.88 10.52
CA PRO A 37 2.94 -17.93 10.30
C PRO A 37 2.45 -16.71 9.51
N VAL A 38 1.49 -16.97 8.63
CA VAL A 38 0.89 -15.95 7.76
C VAL A 38 -0.60 -15.82 8.08
N ILE A 39 -1.07 -14.58 8.18
CA ILE A 39 -2.48 -14.23 8.36
C ILE A 39 -2.92 -13.46 7.13
N VAL A 40 -4.04 -13.87 6.54
CA VAL A 40 -4.63 -13.20 5.36
C VAL A 40 -5.94 -12.56 5.76
N LYS A 41 -6.05 -11.24 5.53
CA LYS A 41 -7.25 -10.47 5.84
C LYS A 41 -7.76 -9.73 4.61
N ASP A 42 -9.08 -9.62 4.51
CA ASP A 42 -9.73 -8.82 3.50
C ASP A 42 -9.66 -7.32 3.87
N ALA A 43 -8.98 -6.53 3.06
CA ALA A 43 -8.87 -5.08 3.22
C ALA A 43 -9.77 -4.32 2.21
N SER A 44 -10.79 -4.98 1.66
CA SER A 44 -11.66 -4.43 0.64
C SER A 44 -12.74 -3.48 1.17
N LEU A 45 -12.89 -3.39 2.49
CA LEU A 45 -13.97 -2.63 3.15
C LEU A 45 -15.36 -3.09 2.67
N GLY A 46 -15.61 -4.41 2.73
CA GLY A 46 -16.87 -5.01 2.29
C GLY A 46 -17.00 -5.12 0.76
N GLY A 47 -15.88 -5.27 0.04
CA GLY A 47 -15.85 -5.38 -1.42
C GLY A 47 -15.87 -4.04 -2.16
N GLN A 48 -15.80 -2.93 -1.43
CA GLN A 48 -15.80 -1.59 -2.04
C GLN A 48 -14.52 -1.31 -2.83
N PHE A 49 -13.36 -1.70 -2.25
CA PHE A 49 -12.05 -1.55 -2.89
C PHE A 49 -11.37 -2.91 -3.02
N PRO A 50 -10.81 -3.27 -4.19
CA PRO A 50 -10.20 -4.59 -4.37
C PRO A 50 -8.81 -4.66 -3.69
N GLY A 51 -8.80 -4.65 -2.35
CA GLY A 51 -7.61 -4.64 -1.51
C GLY A 51 -7.51 -5.84 -0.57
N MET A 52 -6.29 -6.34 -0.38
CA MET A 52 -5.95 -7.48 0.45
C MET A 52 -4.83 -7.11 1.40
N CYS A 53 -4.81 -7.72 2.57
CA CYS A 53 -3.71 -7.63 3.52
C CYS A 53 -3.17 -9.02 3.86
N VAL A 54 -1.85 -9.18 3.78
CA VAL A 54 -1.14 -10.37 4.26
C VAL A 54 -0.18 -9.94 5.34
N THR A 55 -0.23 -10.62 6.49
CA THR A 55 0.63 -10.34 7.64
C THR A 55 1.50 -11.54 7.94
N LEU A 56 2.80 -11.31 8.04
CA LEU A 56 3.77 -12.28 8.50
C LEU A 56 4.07 -12.03 9.98
N MET A 57 4.12 -13.10 10.77
CA MET A 57 4.50 -13.05 12.17
C MET A 57 5.82 -13.79 12.41
N ASN A 58 6.67 -13.19 13.22
CA ASN A 58 7.86 -13.88 13.73
C ASN A 58 7.58 -14.38 15.17
N PRO A 59 7.32 -15.67 15.38
CA PRO A 59 6.95 -16.17 16.71
C PRO A 59 8.10 -16.13 17.72
N ARG A 60 9.35 -16.00 17.26
CA ARG A 60 10.55 -15.89 18.12
C ARG A 60 10.70 -14.53 18.76
N THR A 61 10.37 -13.49 18.00
CA THR A 61 10.52 -12.09 18.46
C THR A 61 9.18 -11.46 18.83
N GLY A 62 8.08 -11.97 18.29
CA GLY A 62 6.75 -11.35 18.35
C GLY A 62 6.60 -10.19 17.37
N GLY A 63 7.58 -9.98 16.49
CA GLY A 63 7.51 -8.97 15.44
C GLY A 63 6.52 -9.34 14.35
N VAL A 64 5.92 -8.35 13.71
CA VAL A 64 4.97 -8.53 12.63
C VAL A 64 5.24 -7.59 11.49
N PHE A 65 4.83 -8.01 10.31
CA PHE A 65 4.92 -7.24 9.09
C PHE A 65 3.62 -7.38 8.30
N ALA A 66 2.94 -6.27 8.04
CA ALA A 66 1.68 -6.24 7.30
C ALA A 66 1.92 -5.63 5.91
N SER A 67 1.57 -6.37 4.88
CA SER A 67 1.67 -5.96 3.49
C SER A 67 0.30 -5.86 2.86
N PHE A 68 0.11 -4.87 2.01
CA PHE A 68 -1.14 -4.62 1.31
C PHE A 68 -0.94 -4.76 -0.20
N GLY A 69 -1.91 -5.36 -0.87
CA GLY A 69 -1.97 -5.47 -2.31
C GLY A 69 -3.37 -5.17 -2.82
N ALA A 70 -3.46 -4.51 -3.95
CA ALA A 70 -4.73 -4.19 -4.58
C ALA A 70 -4.72 -4.58 -6.06
N HIS A 71 -5.79 -5.21 -6.50
CA HIS A 71 -6.03 -5.54 -7.90
C HIS A 71 -7.48 -5.94 -8.13
N PRO A 72 -8.11 -5.60 -9.29
CA PRO A 72 -9.46 -6.08 -9.66
C PRO A 72 -9.62 -7.60 -9.63
N ASN A 73 -8.56 -8.34 -9.93
CA ASN A 73 -8.53 -9.79 -9.78
C ASN A 73 -8.05 -10.16 -8.38
N PHE A 74 -8.85 -10.94 -7.65
CA PHE A 74 -8.61 -11.35 -6.26
C PHE A 74 -7.29 -12.10 -6.07
N GLU A 75 -7.01 -13.10 -6.95
CA GLU A 75 -5.76 -13.86 -6.88
C GLU A 75 -4.53 -12.96 -7.03
N VAL A 76 -4.59 -12.00 -7.95
CA VAL A 76 -3.48 -11.06 -8.19
C VAL A 76 -3.29 -10.11 -7.00
N ALA A 77 -4.37 -9.62 -6.39
CA ALA A 77 -4.27 -8.80 -5.17
C ALA A 77 -3.58 -9.56 -4.04
N LEU A 78 -3.96 -10.83 -3.86
CA LEU A 78 -3.39 -11.71 -2.84
C LEU A 78 -1.92 -12.06 -3.14
N GLU A 79 -1.58 -12.38 -4.41
CA GLU A 79 -0.20 -12.62 -4.85
C GLU A 79 0.69 -11.39 -4.59
N ARG A 80 0.22 -10.20 -4.95
CA ARG A 80 0.96 -8.95 -4.70
C ARG A 80 1.21 -8.72 -3.21
N SER A 81 0.18 -8.88 -2.36
CA SER A 81 0.35 -8.75 -0.91
C SER A 81 1.37 -9.75 -0.37
N LEU A 82 1.38 -10.99 -0.88
CA LEU A 82 2.30 -12.03 -0.43
C LEU A 82 3.74 -11.76 -0.89
N THR A 83 3.93 -11.32 -2.13
CA THR A 83 5.25 -11.04 -2.69
C THR A 83 5.91 -9.80 -2.05
N GLU A 84 5.12 -8.81 -1.66
CA GLU A 84 5.62 -7.62 -0.95
C GLU A 84 6.21 -7.95 0.44
N LEU A 85 5.79 -9.05 1.09
CA LEU A 85 6.34 -9.46 2.38
C LEU A 85 7.86 -9.63 2.37
N LEU A 86 8.42 -10.08 1.25
CA LEU A 86 9.84 -10.38 1.11
C LEU A 86 10.58 -9.42 0.17
N GLN A 87 9.90 -8.43 -0.38
CA GLN A 87 10.53 -7.48 -1.28
C GLN A 87 11.67 -6.73 -0.59
N GLY A 88 12.90 -6.95 -1.09
CA GLY A 88 14.10 -6.33 -0.53
C GLY A 88 14.55 -6.87 0.84
N ARG A 89 13.93 -7.95 1.34
CA ARG A 89 14.26 -8.55 2.64
C ARG A 89 14.78 -9.97 2.51
N SER A 90 15.71 -10.31 3.42
CA SER A 90 16.08 -11.70 3.70
C SER A 90 15.28 -12.23 4.90
N PHE A 91 15.23 -13.55 5.08
CA PHE A 91 14.65 -14.16 6.29
C PHE A 91 15.34 -13.72 7.58
N GLU A 92 16.62 -13.33 7.53
CA GLU A 92 17.35 -12.79 8.67
C GLU A 92 16.79 -11.42 9.10
N GLY A 93 16.48 -10.55 8.13
CA GLY A 93 15.89 -9.22 8.39
C GLY A 93 14.51 -9.28 9.03
N LEU A 94 13.81 -10.42 8.96
CA LEU A 94 12.52 -10.60 9.64
C LEU A 94 12.64 -10.75 11.16
N ASN A 95 13.83 -10.77 11.72
CA ASN A 95 14.03 -10.79 13.17
C ASN A 95 13.93 -9.38 13.81
N ASP A 96 14.08 -8.34 13.03
CA ASP A 96 14.08 -6.95 13.49
C ASP A 96 12.72 -6.25 13.31
N LEU A 97 11.67 -7.02 12.98
CA LEU A 97 10.32 -6.48 12.81
C LEU A 97 9.75 -5.92 14.12
N PRO A 98 9.02 -4.81 14.07
CA PRO A 98 8.39 -4.22 15.25
C PRO A 98 7.30 -5.13 15.80
N LYS A 99 7.11 -5.07 17.12
CA LYS A 99 6.02 -5.78 17.79
C LYS A 99 4.76 -4.94 17.76
N PRO A 100 3.59 -5.57 17.61
CA PRO A 100 2.32 -4.86 17.79
C PRO A 100 2.22 -4.23 19.17
N THR A 101 1.48 -3.14 19.27
CA THR A 101 1.30 -2.39 20.52
C THR A 101 -0.16 -2.09 20.81
N PHE A 102 -0.48 -1.87 22.09
CA PHE A 102 -1.76 -1.29 22.52
C PHE A 102 -1.67 0.24 22.67
N SER A 103 -0.48 0.82 22.50
CA SER A 103 -0.29 2.27 22.59
C SER A 103 -0.83 2.93 21.32
N THR A 104 -1.99 3.57 21.43
CA THR A 104 -2.56 4.37 20.34
C THR A 104 -1.57 5.45 19.89
N ASN A 105 -0.90 6.13 20.81
CA ASN A 105 0.07 7.18 20.48
C ASN A 105 1.20 6.66 19.59
N ALA A 106 1.72 5.46 19.85
CA ALA A 106 2.79 4.90 19.04
C ALA A 106 2.33 4.54 17.62
N VAL A 107 1.08 4.09 17.47
CA VAL A 107 0.51 3.72 16.16
C VAL A 107 0.14 4.98 15.36
N THR A 108 -0.36 6.03 16.02
CA THR A 108 -0.81 7.26 15.35
C THR A 108 0.30 8.28 15.11
N GLU A 109 1.51 7.99 15.57
CA GLU A 109 2.65 8.88 15.39
C GLU A 109 2.95 9.06 13.87
N PRO A 110 3.16 10.30 13.39
CA PRO A 110 3.43 10.56 11.98
C PRO A 110 4.57 9.73 11.41
N ASN A 111 5.66 9.56 12.15
CA ASN A 111 6.79 8.73 11.73
C ASN A 111 6.42 7.27 11.51
N ASN A 112 5.47 6.72 12.28
CA ASN A 112 5.01 5.35 12.09
C ASN A 112 4.34 5.16 10.72
N PHE A 113 3.59 6.16 10.24
CA PHE A 113 3.04 6.13 8.88
C PHE A 113 4.12 6.20 7.82
N VAL A 114 5.15 7.01 8.04
CA VAL A 114 6.29 7.10 7.12
C VAL A 114 6.95 5.73 6.96
N GLU A 115 7.20 5.02 8.04
CA GLU A 115 7.80 3.69 8.01
C GLU A 115 6.90 2.67 7.30
N HIS A 116 5.59 2.73 7.50
CA HIS A 116 4.66 1.91 6.73
C HIS A 116 4.71 2.18 5.22
N PHE A 117 4.97 3.43 4.81
CA PHE A 117 5.07 3.80 3.39
C PHE A 117 6.42 3.47 2.76
N ILE A 118 7.50 3.58 3.51
CA ILE A 118 8.84 3.32 2.99
C ILE A 118 9.03 1.83 2.74
N ASP A 119 8.71 1.00 3.73
CA ASP A 119 9.01 -0.42 3.68
C ASP A 119 8.03 -1.31 4.45
N SER A 120 6.86 -0.77 4.81
CA SER A 120 5.82 -1.44 5.60
C SER A 120 6.29 -1.90 6.99
N SER A 121 7.38 -1.33 7.53
CA SER A 121 7.98 -1.72 8.81
C SER A 121 7.38 -1.02 10.02
N GLY A 122 6.36 -0.21 9.84
CA GLY A 122 5.70 0.49 10.95
C GLY A 122 5.01 -0.44 11.95
N VAL A 123 4.80 0.08 13.16
CA VAL A 123 4.10 -0.60 14.25
C VAL A 123 2.60 -0.65 13.99
N VAL A 124 1.98 -1.82 14.14
CA VAL A 124 0.53 -2.02 14.07
C VAL A 124 -0.08 -2.16 15.45
N SER A 125 -1.37 -1.83 15.57
CA SER A 125 -2.14 -2.09 16.78
C SER A 125 -2.38 -3.58 16.98
N TRP A 126 -2.40 -4.08 18.22
CA TRP A 126 -2.89 -5.44 18.52
C TRP A 126 -4.33 -5.66 18.09
N ARG A 127 -5.15 -4.61 18.01
CA ARG A 127 -6.54 -4.68 17.53
C ARG A 127 -6.63 -5.12 16.06
N PHE A 128 -5.58 -4.87 15.28
CA PHE A 128 -5.48 -5.34 13.89
C PHE A 128 -5.64 -6.86 13.77
N PHE A 129 -5.24 -7.62 14.81
CA PHE A 129 -5.33 -9.08 14.83
C PHE A 129 -6.64 -9.61 15.46
N SER A 130 -7.62 -8.72 15.67
CA SER A 130 -8.93 -9.15 16.17
C SER A 130 -9.54 -10.20 15.23
N SER A 131 -10.17 -11.23 15.82
CA SER A 131 -10.99 -12.19 15.10
C SER A 131 -12.40 -11.67 14.80
N ASN A 132 -12.83 -10.61 15.50
CA ASN A 132 -14.05 -9.89 15.16
C ASN A 132 -13.72 -8.87 14.07
N SER A 133 -14.63 -8.74 13.10
CA SER A 133 -14.49 -7.77 12.00
C SER A 133 -15.70 -6.84 11.95
N ASP A 134 -15.46 -5.65 11.43
CA ASP A 134 -16.51 -4.63 11.29
C ASP A 134 -17.37 -4.82 10.03
N TYR A 135 -16.97 -5.75 9.17
CA TYR A 135 -17.71 -6.12 7.96
C TYR A 135 -17.46 -7.60 7.60
N ASP A 136 -18.30 -8.14 6.73
CA ASP A 136 -18.17 -9.52 6.26
C ASP A 136 -17.14 -9.63 5.14
N PHE A 137 -16.43 -10.75 5.10
CA PHE A 137 -15.51 -11.08 4.00
C PHE A 137 -16.23 -11.10 2.65
N VAL A 138 -15.60 -10.52 1.63
CA VAL A 138 -16.08 -10.55 0.26
C VAL A 138 -14.97 -10.99 -0.69
N GLU A 139 -15.21 -12.09 -1.42
CA GLU A 139 -14.36 -12.47 -2.55
C GLU A 139 -14.87 -11.70 -3.79
N TRP A 140 -14.18 -10.63 -4.16
CA TRP A 140 -14.58 -9.84 -5.33
C TRP A 140 -14.14 -10.51 -6.62
N ASP A 141 -14.90 -10.31 -7.69
CA ASP A 141 -14.59 -10.78 -9.04
C ASP A 141 -15.13 -9.78 -10.09
N PHE A 142 -14.26 -8.90 -10.55
CA PHE A 142 -14.64 -7.91 -11.57
C PHE A 142 -14.93 -8.55 -12.92
N THR A 143 -14.33 -9.72 -13.24
CA THR A 143 -14.61 -10.46 -14.46
C THR A 143 -16.03 -11.02 -14.45
N ALA A 144 -16.44 -11.67 -13.34
CA ALA A 144 -17.83 -12.12 -13.17
C ALA A 144 -18.83 -10.95 -13.19
N GLN A 145 -18.40 -9.77 -12.79
CA GLN A 145 -19.17 -8.53 -12.89
C GLN A 145 -19.15 -7.88 -14.29
N GLY A 146 -18.57 -8.56 -15.29
CA GLY A 146 -18.54 -8.14 -16.69
C GLY A 146 -17.35 -7.29 -17.13
N ALA A 147 -16.29 -7.20 -16.33
CA ALA A 147 -15.03 -6.62 -16.78
C ALA A 147 -14.26 -7.65 -17.61
N ASN A 148 -14.06 -7.37 -18.89
CA ASN A 148 -13.38 -8.27 -19.83
C ASN A 148 -12.03 -7.72 -20.34
N SER A 149 -11.67 -6.53 -19.88
CA SER A 149 -10.42 -5.85 -20.25
C SER A 149 -9.94 -4.95 -19.11
N ASN A 150 -8.67 -4.57 -19.15
CA ASN A 150 -8.12 -3.58 -18.22
C ASN A 150 -8.87 -2.23 -18.27
N ALA A 151 -9.47 -1.90 -19.42
CA ALA A 151 -10.27 -0.69 -19.56
C ALA A 151 -11.59 -0.82 -18.76
N ASP A 152 -12.25 -1.97 -18.85
CA ASP A 152 -13.49 -2.24 -18.09
C ASP A 152 -13.21 -2.27 -16.57
N GLU A 153 -12.08 -2.85 -16.17
CA GLU A 153 -11.65 -2.86 -14.77
C GLU A 153 -11.37 -1.44 -14.26
N ALA A 154 -10.65 -0.63 -15.05
CA ALA A 154 -10.39 0.77 -14.72
C ALA A 154 -11.68 1.58 -14.64
N GLU A 155 -12.62 1.38 -15.56
CA GLU A 155 -13.92 2.05 -15.53
C GLU A 155 -14.69 1.72 -14.26
N LYS A 156 -14.69 0.44 -13.83
CA LYS A 156 -15.32 0.05 -12.56
C LYS A 156 -14.69 0.73 -11.36
N LEU A 157 -13.35 0.79 -11.30
CA LEU A 157 -12.64 1.47 -10.22
C LEU A 157 -12.95 2.98 -10.20
N PHE A 158 -13.01 3.63 -11.36
CA PHE A 158 -13.41 5.04 -11.44
C PHE A 158 -14.87 5.26 -11.04
N ASN A 159 -15.77 4.31 -11.36
CA ASN A 159 -17.16 4.40 -10.95
C ASN A 159 -17.32 4.30 -9.43
N ILE A 160 -16.56 3.45 -8.74
CA ILE A 160 -16.51 3.39 -7.27
C ILE A 160 -16.17 4.78 -6.70
N LEU A 161 -15.11 5.42 -7.20
CA LEU A 161 -14.70 6.74 -6.74
C LEU A 161 -15.75 7.81 -7.04
N LYS A 162 -16.40 7.73 -8.20
CA LYS A 162 -17.48 8.64 -8.61
C LYS A 162 -18.73 8.47 -7.74
N GLU A 163 -19.11 7.25 -7.39
CA GLU A 163 -20.23 6.97 -6.49
C GLU A 163 -19.97 7.50 -5.07
N MET A 164 -18.71 7.62 -4.69
CA MET A 164 -18.26 8.24 -3.44
C MET A 164 -18.11 9.76 -3.53
N ASP A 165 -18.53 10.38 -4.64
CA ASP A 165 -18.39 11.82 -4.91
C ASP A 165 -16.92 12.29 -4.84
N LYS A 166 -15.99 11.46 -5.39
CA LYS A 166 -14.56 11.78 -5.44
C LYS A 166 -14.14 12.26 -6.82
N GLU A 167 -13.39 13.35 -6.83
CA GLU A 167 -12.72 13.82 -8.02
C GLU A 167 -11.46 12.98 -8.28
N VAL A 168 -11.18 12.70 -9.55
CA VAL A 168 -9.98 11.96 -9.97
C VAL A 168 -9.20 12.80 -10.96
N TYR A 169 -7.96 13.11 -10.62
CA TYR A 169 -7.03 13.80 -11.51
C TYR A 169 -6.03 12.79 -12.07
N MET A 170 -5.76 12.86 -13.37
CA MET A 170 -4.83 11.94 -14.03
C MET A 170 -3.85 12.72 -14.92
N ALA A 171 -2.56 12.54 -14.66
CA ALA A 171 -1.49 12.97 -15.57
C ALA A 171 -0.99 11.78 -16.38
N VAL A 172 -0.89 11.96 -17.70
CA VAL A 172 -0.43 10.90 -18.62
C VAL A 172 0.87 11.33 -19.26
N TYR A 173 1.89 10.50 -19.13
CA TYR A 173 3.23 10.72 -19.67
C TYR A 173 3.51 9.70 -20.77
N LYS A 174 4.04 10.16 -21.92
CA LYS A 174 4.46 9.29 -23.03
C LYS A 174 5.91 9.57 -23.37
N HIS A 175 6.77 8.58 -23.22
CA HIS A 175 8.18 8.69 -23.49
C HIS A 175 8.76 7.34 -23.93
N LEU A 176 9.64 7.35 -24.95
CA LEU A 176 10.33 6.16 -25.49
C LEU A 176 9.40 4.95 -25.78
N GLY A 177 8.19 5.21 -26.28
CA GLY A 177 7.22 4.15 -26.57
C GLY A 177 6.49 3.59 -25.32
N ALA A 178 6.81 4.05 -24.12
CA ALA A 178 6.10 3.72 -22.91
C ALA A 178 5.04 4.78 -22.58
N THR A 179 3.99 4.36 -21.89
CA THR A 179 2.99 5.26 -21.31
C THR A 179 2.93 5.02 -19.81
N ALA A 180 3.07 6.08 -19.04
CA ALA A 180 2.86 6.06 -17.59
C ALA A 180 1.74 7.03 -17.22
N CYS A 181 0.99 6.71 -16.16
CA CYS A 181 0.01 7.64 -15.62
C CYS A 181 0.20 7.78 -14.10
N ARG A 182 -0.08 8.98 -13.62
CA ARG A 182 -0.18 9.28 -12.19
C ARG A 182 -1.61 9.69 -11.90
N ILE A 183 -2.21 9.05 -10.91
CA ILE A 183 -3.58 9.33 -10.48
C ILE A 183 -3.52 10.00 -9.10
N LEU A 184 -4.31 11.05 -8.94
CA LEU A 184 -4.51 11.74 -7.67
C LEU A 184 -6.01 11.77 -7.38
N VAL A 185 -6.37 11.28 -6.20
CA VAL A 185 -7.73 11.34 -5.65
C VAL A 185 -7.67 12.14 -4.35
N PRO A 186 -8.06 13.43 -4.34
CA PRO A 186 -7.95 14.28 -3.16
C PRO A 186 -8.61 13.68 -1.92
N GLY A 187 -7.89 13.68 -0.81
CA GLY A 187 -8.30 13.07 0.45
C GLY A 187 -8.14 11.56 0.55
N TYR A 188 -7.68 10.87 -0.53
CA TYR A 188 -7.45 9.41 -0.55
C TYR A 188 -6.04 9.00 -0.95
N SER A 189 -5.48 9.63 -1.99
CA SER A 189 -4.16 9.25 -2.53
C SER A 189 -3.07 10.26 -2.20
N GLU A 190 -3.38 11.25 -1.42
CA GLU A 190 -2.42 12.26 -0.96
C GLU A 190 -1.62 11.69 0.19
N VAL A 191 -0.66 10.87 -0.16
CA VAL A 191 0.37 10.49 0.78
C VAL A 191 1.52 11.47 0.61
N TYR A 192 1.40 12.58 1.27
CA TYR A 192 2.53 13.47 1.44
C TYR A 192 3.30 12.99 2.66
N LEU A 193 4.34 12.28 2.39
CA LEU A 193 5.28 11.84 3.39
C LEU A 193 5.79 12.98 4.22
N VAL A 194 5.29 14.23 4.19
CA VAL A 194 6.20 15.15 4.74
C VAL A 194 5.84 16.60 4.91
N GLU A 195 4.63 16.98 4.91
CA GLU A 195 4.45 18.38 5.33
C GLU A 195 4.87 18.59 6.79
N ASP A 196 4.64 17.59 7.64
CA ASP A 196 5.06 17.64 9.05
C ASP A 196 6.51 17.19 9.28
N LEU A 197 7.10 16.45 8.33
CA LEU A 197 8.48 15.93 8.40
C LEU A 197 9.45 16.67 7.46
N VAL A 198 9.02 17.75 6.84
CA VAL A 198 9.88 18.62 5.99
C VAL A 198 11.18 18.99 6.71
N TRP A 199 11.11 19.18 8.02
CA TRP A 199 12.25 19.57 8.84
C TRP A 199 13.33 18.49 8.95
N ASP A 200 12.95 17.22 8.87
CA ASP A 200 13.86 16.08 8.97
C ASP A 200 14.30 15.56 7.60
N ASN A 201 13.70 16.08 6.51
CA ASN A 201 14.02 15.65 5.18
C ASN A 201 15.29 16.34 4.66
N THR A 202 16.34 15.54 4.52
CA THR A 202 17.65 15.98 4.01
C THR A 202 17.77 15.87 2.49
N ASN A 203 16.68 15.58 1.76
CA ASN A 203 16.71 15.49 0.31
C ASN A 203 16.99 16.87 -0.31
N LYS A 204 18.08 16.98 -1.04
CA LYS A 204 18.47 18.23 -1.75
C LYS A 204 17.34 18.78 -2.64
N ALA A 205 16.51 17.93 -3.23
CA ALA A 205 15.38 18.35 -4.06
C ALA A 205 14.39 19.29 -3.34
N LEU A 206 14.27 19.19 -2.01
CA LEU A 206 13.42 20.12 -1.25
C LEU A 206 13.97 21.55 -1.22
N GLY A 207 15.30 21.70 -1.27
CA GLY A 207 15.94 23.02 -1.37
C GLY A 207 15.60 23.77 -2.66
N PHE A 208 15.13 23.05 -3.68
CA PHE A 208 14.75 23.60 -4.99
C PHE A 208 13.23 23.65 -5.21
N ARG A 209 12.42 23.44 -4.15
CA ARG A 209 10.96 23.36 -4.28
C ARG A 209 10.35 24.58 -4.98
N GLU A 210 10.78 25.79 -4.63
CA GLU A 210 10.30 27.01 -5.27
C GLU A 210 10.71 27.08 -6.74
N ASP A 211 11.92 26.67 -7.05
CA ASP A 211 12.44 26.63 -8.42
C ASP A 211 11.66 25.61 -9.26
N ILE A 212 11.40 24.42 -8.70
CA ILE A 212 10.62 23.37 -9.36
C ILE A 212 9.17 23.80 -9.62
N LEU A 213 8.54 24.48 -8.67
CA LEU A 213 7.18 25.01 -8.82
C LEU A 213 7.08 26.09 -9.91
N ASN A 214 8.16 26.80 -10.17
CA ASN A 214 8.22 27.84 -11.17
C ASN A 214 8.86 27.40 -12.49
N ILE A 215 9.29 26.15 -12.64
CA ILE A 215 10.03 25.64 -13.80
C ILE A 215 9.32 25.91 -15.14
N HIS A 216 7.98 25.86 -15.17
CA HIS A 216 7.18 26.16 -16.34
C HIS A 216 7.16 27.66 -16.74
N ARG A 217 7.71 28.53 -15.89
CA ARG A 217 7.83 29.98 -16.13
C ARG A 217 9.28 30.39 -16.42
N LEU A 218 10.19 29.42 -16.34
CA LEU A 218 11.60 29.69 -16.66
C LEU A 218 11.75 29.79 -18.17
N ASP A 219 12.56 30.75 -18.61
CA ASP A 219 13.14 30.73 -19.95
C ASP A 219 14.30 29.72 -20.01
N ASP A 220 14.83 29.49 -21.22
CA ASP A 220 15.85 28.47 -21.42
C ASP A 220 17.13 28.76 -20.60
N ASP A 221 17.53 30.00 -20.45
CA ASP A 221 18.72 30.39 -19.68
C ASP A 221 18.53 30.14 -18.19
N ALA A 222 17.34 30.44 -17.66
CA ALA A 222 17.00 30.20 -16.26
C ALA A 222 16.82 28.68 -15.94
N LEU A 223 16.36 27.91 -16.92
CA LEU A 223 16.26 26.44 -16.78
C LEU A 223 17.67 25.82 -16.75
N GLU A 224 18.59 26.25 -17.62
CA GLU A 224 19.98 25.77 -17.64
C GLU A 224 20.67 26.08 -16.31
N ALA A 225 20.53 27.30 -15.78
CA ALA A 225 21.08 27.68 -14.46
C ALA A 225 20.48 26.86 -13.30
N LEU A 226 19.21 26.46 -13.38
CA LEU A 226 18.60 25.56 -12.39
C LEU A 226 19.17 24.15 -12.47
N LEU A 227 19.37 23.61 -13.67
CA LEU A 227 19.94 22.28 -13.88
C LEU A 227 21.39 22.19 -13.36
N GLU A 228 22.21 23.22 -13.61
CA GLU A 228 23.58 23.31 -13.07
C GLU A 228 23.59 23.23 -11.53
N ARG A 229 22.66 23.92 -10.85
CA ARG A 229 22.54 23.88 -9.38
C ARG A 229 22.09 22.50 -8.85
N LEU A 230 21.39 21.71 -9.65
CA LEU A 230 20.95 20.38 -9.26
C LEU A 230 22.07 19.33 -9.37
N GLU A 231 23.10 19.60 -10.18
CA GLU A 231 24.26 18.73 -10.37
C GLU A 231 25.35 18.95 -9.30
N GLU A 232 25.35 20.07 -8.58
CA GLU A 232 26.22 20.36 -7.43
C GLU A 232 25.71 19.68 -6.12
#